data_827466bfbf9afa088e5e7868deaba21b
#
_entry.id   827466bfbf9afa088e5e7868deaba21b
#
_cell.length_a   1.000
_cell.length_b   1.000
_cell.length_c   1.000
_cell.angle_alpha   90.00
_cell.angle_beta   90.00
_cell.angle_gamma   90.00
#
_symmetry.space_group_name_H-M   'P 1'
#
loop_
_entity.id
_entity.type
_entity.pdbx_description
1 polymer ?
#
loop_
_entity_poly.entity_id
_entity_poly.type
_entity_poly.pdbx_seq_one_letter_code
_entity_poly.pdbx_strand_id
1 'polypeptide(L)'
;RLVEYILQMPALEVVDVANNLLTGTLVPSIGRLSNLRYLLLGRNSLSGTIPGEIGILSSLELLGLETNALEGSIPTEIGQLENLTRLNLARNGLSSSLPSELGNLAKLQLLDASKQSLAGEIPSTVGNLRELLILNLMGNDLSGTIPSELGRCTSLLEMQLQRNNLSGTIGEEVCNLRLDYFLDNLRVDCVSKVDCDLSCCTRC
;
A
#
# COMPACT_ATOMS: atom_id res chain seq x y z
N ARG A 1 9.17 2.22 24.96
CA ARG A 1 10.37 2.98 25.46
C ARG A 1 11.22 3.53 24.30
N LEU A 2 11.51 2.73 23.23
CA LEU A 2 12.30 3.23 22.09
C LEU A 2 11.62 4.43 21.40
N VAL A 3 10.32 4.32 21.16
CA VAL A 3 9.52 5.39 20.54
C VAL A 3 9.61 6.70 21.35
N GLU A 4 9.57 6.63 22.67
CA GLU A 4 9.69 7.80 23.55
C GLU A 4 11.04 8.51 23.43
N TYR A 5 12.12 7.75 23.22
CA TYR A 5 13.46 8.32 22.99
C TYR A 5 13.58 8.98 21.62
N ILE A 6 13.09 8.32 20.58
CA ILE A 6 13.11 8.83 19.20
C ILE A 6 12.36 10.16 19.11
N LEU A 7 11.23 10.29 19.81
CA LEU A 7 10.39 11.49 19.83
C LEU A 7 11.08 12.73 20.45
N GLN A 8 12.20 12.55 21.15
CA GLN A 8 13.01 13.67 21.66
C GLN A 8 14.04 14.18 20.65
N MET A 9 14.08 13.60 19.45
CA MET A 9 15.05 13.91 18.39
C MET A 9 14.34 14.43 17.12
N PRO A 10 13.79 15.66 17.14
CA PRO A 10 12.98 16.16 16.03
C PRO A 10 13.75 16.37 14.71
N ALA A 11 15.09 16.35 14.79
CA ALA A 11 15.96 16.46 13.62
C ALA A 11 16.22 15.11 12.91
N LEU A 12 15.64 13.98 13.40
CA LEU A 12 15.83 12.68 12.77
C LEU A 12 15.23 12.67 11.35
N GLU A 13 16.04 12.25 10.41
CA GLU A 13 15.62 12.00 9.03
C GLU A 13 15.37 10.50 8.77
N VAL A 14 16.05 9.63 9.51
CA VAL A 14 15.97 8.18 9.31
C VAL A 14 15.76 7.49 10.66
N VAL A 15 14.73 6.67 10.70
CA VAL A 15 14.50 5.68 11.77
C VAL A 15 14.41 4.31 11.11
N ASP A 16 15.48 3.53 11.24
CA ASP A 16 15.52 2.14 10.81
C ASP A 16 15.78 1.23 12.03
N VAL A 17 14.72 0.57 12.44
CA VAL A 17 14.73 -0.42 13.51
C VAL A 17 14.01 -1.70 13.06
N ALA A 18 14.00 -1.95 11.77
CA ALA A 18 13.42 -3.15 11.19
C ALA A 18 14.15 -4.42 11.66
N ASN A 19 13.48 -5.57 11.54
CA ASN A 19 14.02 -6.89 11.91
C ASN A 19 14.48 -6.97 13.38
N ASN A 20 13.65 -6.50 14.30
CA ASN A 20 13.90 -6.52 15.75
C ASN A 20 12.72 -7.20 16.49
N LEU A 21 12.73 -7.11 17.80
CA LEU A 21 11.69 -7.64 18.70
C LEU A 21 10.90 -6.50 19.38
N LEU A 22 10.70 -5.40 18.70
CA LEU A 22 10.00 -4.25 19.25
C LEU A 22 8.52 -4.58 19.43
N THR A 23 7.98 -4.18 20.57
CA THR A 23 6.57 -4.33 20.95
C THR A 23 5.95 -2.98 21.28
N GLY A 24 4.64 -2.95 21.45
CA GLY A 24 3.87 -1.75 21.77
C GLY A 24 3.19 -1.19 20.54
N THR A 25 2.79 0.07 20.58
CA THR A 25 1.99 0.71 19.55
C THR A 25 2.70 1.88 18.90
N LEU A 26 2.28 2.23 17.69
CA LEU A 26 2.58 3.52 17.10
C LEU A 26 1.77 4.60 17.83
N VAL A 27 2.44 5.59 18.38
CA VAL A 27 1.79 6.65 19.15
C VAL A 27 1.58 7.92 18.30
N PRO A 28 0.50 8.68 18.53
CA PRO A 28 0.23 9.92 17.79
C PRO A 28 1.37 10.92 17.75
N SER A 29 2.18 10.95 18.80
CA SER A 29 3.35 11.83 18.87
C SER A 29 4.44 11.52 17.81
N ILE A 30 4.31 10.45 17.02
CA ILE A 30 5.19 10.20 15.84
C ILE A 30 5.16 11.38 14.86
N GLY A 31 4.04 12.09 14.74
CA GLY A 31 3.91 13.28 13.91
C GLY A 31 4.82 14.45 14.29
N ARG A 32 5.52 14.39 15.46
CA ARG A 32 6.52 15.40 15.84
C ARG A 32 7.83 15.30 15.07
N LEU A 33 8.07 14.17 14.41
CA LEU A 33 9.31 13.92 13.63
C LEU A 33 9.19 14.50 12.22
N SER A 34 8.91 15.79 12.08
CA SER A 34 8.58 16.45 10.82
C SER A 34 9.68 16.37 9.74
N ASN A 35 10.94 16.13 10.14
CA ASN A 35 12.06 15.96 9.22
C ASN A 35 12.25 14.50 8.75
N LEU A 36 11.41 13.57 9.23
CA LEU A 36 11.59 12.15 8.96
C LEU A 36 11.31 11.85 7.48
N ARG A 37 12.31 11.24 6.83
CA ARG A 37 12.24 10.77 5.45
C ARG A 37 12.03 9.27 5.36
N TYR A 38 12.66 8.50 6.25
CA TYR A 38 12.54 7.04 6.27
C TYR A 38 12.09 6.54 7.63
N LEU A 39 10.97 5.84 7.67
CA LEU A 39 10.44 5.17 8.86
C LEU A 39 10.33 3.68 8.57
N LEU A 40 11.32 2.90 9.02
CA LEU A 40 11.43 1.46 8.80
C LEU A 40 11.25 0.73 10.12
N LEU A 41 10.06 0.19 10.34
CA LEU A 41 9.65 -0.54 11.54
C LEU A 41 9.25 -1.98 11.22
N GLY A 42 9.44 -2.42 9.97
CA GLY A 42 9.03 -3.74 9.50
C GLY A 42 9.66 -4.89 10.27
N ARG A 43 8.98 -6.03 10.30
CA ARG A 43 9.44 -7.27 10.96
C ARG A 43 9.76 -7.07 12.43
N ASN A 44 8.75 -6.64 13.16
CA ASN A 44 8.74 -6.48 14.62
C ASN A 44 7.45 -7.11 15.19
N SER A 45 7.09 -6.79 16.42
CA SER A 45 5.85 -7.20 17.08
C SER A 45 5.01 -5.98 17.52
N LEU A 46 4.99 -4.94 16.70
CA LEU A 46 4.17 -3.76 16.94
C LEU A 46 2.69 -4.10 16.77
N SER A 47 1.83 -3.53 17.61
CA SER A 47 0.39 -3.78 17.61
C SER A 47 -0.42 -2.47 17.64
N GLY A 48 -1.75 -2.59 17.68
CA GLY A 48 -2.66 -1.45 17.64
C GLY A 48 -2.75 -0.83 16.24
N THR A 49 -3.21 0.41 16.16
CA THR A 49 -3.53 1.07 14.89
C THR A 49 -2.38 1.93 14.36
N ILE A 50 -2.42 2.23 13.07
CA ILE A 50 -1.59 3.30 12.48
C ILE A 50 -2.28 4.63 12.81
N PRO A 51 -1.62 5.53 13.57
CA PRO A 51 -2.24 6.81 13.94
C PRO A 51 -2.33 7.76 12.73
N GLY A 52 -3.42 8.55 12.65
CA GLY A 52 -3.60 9.55 11.58
C GLY A 52 -2.49 10.60 11.52
N GLU A 53 -1.87 10.87 12.66
CA GLU A 53 -0.73 11.80 12.75
C GLU A 53 0.49 11.39 11.93
N ILE A 54 0.51 10.16 11.38
CA ILE A 54 1.51 9.76 10.38
C ILE A 54 1.47 10.70 9.16
N GLY A 55 0.28 11.21 8.79
CA GLY A 55 0.10 12.13 7.67
C GLY A 55 0.80 13.48 7.84
N ILE A 56 1.18 13.85 9.06
CA ILE A 56 1.90 15.10 9.35
C ILE A 56 3.37 15.03 8.88
N LEU A 57 3.90 13.82 8.64
CA LEU A 57 5.29 13.60 8.23
C LEU A 57 5.50 13.96 6.75
N SER A 58 5.31 15.22 6.39
CA SER A 58 5.33 15.68 5.00
C SER A 58 6.64 15.42 4.24
N SER A 59 7.75 15.22 4.97
CA SER A 59 9.05 14.86 4.38
C SER A 59 9.19 13.35 4.11
N LEU A 60 8.21 12.51 4.51
CA LEU A 60 8.35 11.06 4.47
C LEU A 60 8.36 10.54 3.03
N GLU A 61 9.42 9.81 2.69
CA GLU A 61 9.63 9.18 1.39
C GLU A 61 9.41 7.67 1.43
N LEU A 62 9.68 7.03 2.59
CA LEU A 62 9.53 5.60 2.76
C LEU A 62 8.89 5.27 4.11
N LEU A 63 7.78 4.52 4.06
CA LEU A 63 7.08 3.97 5.22
C LEU A 63 7.05 2.44 5.12
N GLY A 64 7.84 1.77 5.96
CA GLY A 64 7.90 0.32 6.07
C GLY A 64 7.37 -0.16 7.42
N LEU A 65 6.18 -0.76 7.41
CA LEU A 65 5.49 -1.30 8.60
C LEU A 65 5.21 -2.81 8.45
N GLU A 66 5.72 -3.44 7.40
CA GLU A 66 5.40 -4.82 7.05
C GLU A 66 5.74 -5.82 8.17
N THR A 67 4.96 -6.89 8.24
CA THR A 67 5.20 -8.02 9.16
C THR A 67 5.26 -7.54 10.62
N ASN A 68 4.13 -7.04 11.08
CA ASN A 68 3.84 -6.65 12.45
C ASN A 68 2.45 -7.22 12.85
N ALA A 69 1.91 -6.81 13.98
CA ALA A 69 0.56 -7.12 14.44
C ALA A 69 -0.34 -5.87 14.46
N LEU A 70 -0.15 -4.97 13.49
CA LEU A 70 -0.97 -3.76 13.36
C LEU A 70 -2.37 -4.14 12.91
N GLU A 71 -3.38 -3.43 13.41
CA GLU A 71 -4.80 -3.68 13.18
C GLU A 71 -5.58 -2.40 12.85
N GLY A 72 -6.88 -2.53 12.58
CA GLY A 72 -7.73 -1.38 12.23
C GLY A 72 -7.56 -0.94 10.79
N SER A 73 -7.92 0.29 10.48
CA SER A 73 -7.89 0.84 9.12
C SER A 73 -6.56 1.50 8.77
N ILE A 74 -6.27 1.57 7.47
CA ILE A 74 -5.27 2.52 6.94
C ILE A 74 -5.88 3.92 7.08
N PRO A 75 -5.23 4.86 7.81
CA PRO A 75 -5.79 6.18 8.00
C PRO A 75 -5.84 6.99 6.69
N THR A 76 -6.90 7.77 6.50
CA THR A 76 -7.06 8.63 5.30
C THR A 76 -5.95 9.68 5.18
N GLU A 77 -5.40 10.10 6.32
CA GLU A 77 -4.29 11.04 6.43
C GLU A 77 -3.01 10.56 5.75
N ILE A 78 -2.91 9.26 5.44
CA ILE A 78 -1.79 8.72 4.63
C ILE A 78 -1.67 9.46 3.29
N GLY A 79 -2.80 9.91 2.73
CA GLY A 79 -2.84 10.67 1.48
C GLY A 79 -2.22 12.07 1.55
N GLN A 80 -1.81 12.53 2.74
CA GLN A 80 -1.10 13.81 2.94
C GLN A 80 0.42 13.69 2.76
N LEU A 81 0.94 12.48 2.61
CA LEU A 81 2.37 12.20 2.46
C LEU A 81 2.83 12.43 1.02
N GLU A 82 2.79 13.66 0.55
CA GLU A 82 3.04 14.05 -0.85
C GLU A 82 4.42 13.63 -1.40
N ASN A 83 5.38 13.34 -0.52
CA ASN A 83 6.72 12.90 -0.90
C ASN A 83 6.90 11.38 -0.83
N LEU A 84 5.85 10.63 -0.44
CA LEU A 84 5.97 9.19 -0.25
C LEU A 84 6.17 8.47 -1.60
N THR A 85 7.28 7.73 -1.68
CA THR A 85 7.62 6.90 -2.84
C THR A 85 7.37 5.41 -2.59
N ARG A 86 7.44 4.97 -1.32
CA ARG A 86 7.23 3.57 -0.96
C ARG A 86 6.37 3.43 0.29
N LEU A 87 5.28 2.68 0.15
CA LEU A 87 4.39 2.30 1.24
C LEU A 87 4.33 0.78 1.33
N ASN A 88 4.92 0.23 2.39
CA ASN A 88 4.87 -1.21 2.66
C ASN A 88 4.16 -1.48 3.98
N LEU A 89 2.95 -2.01 3.90
CA LEU A 89 2.10 -2.39 5.03
C LEU A 89 1.90 -3.91 5.14
N ALA A 90 2.49 -4.70 4.26
CA ALA A 90 2.23 -6.13 4.07
C ALA A 90 2.29 -6.95 5.36
N ARG A 91 1.47 -8.01 5.45
CA ARG A 91 1.50 -8.97 6.56
C ARG A 91 1.28 -8.31 7.92
N ASN A 92 0.12 -7.71 8.08
CA ASN A 92 -0.42 -7.19 9.34
C ASN A 92 -1.86 -7.70 9.50
N GLY A 93 -2.63 -7.14 10.42
CA GLY A 93 -4.05 -7.39 10.61
C GLY A 93 -4.93 -6.20 10.20
N LEU A 94 -4.47 -5.38 9.26
CA LEU A 94 -5.25 -4.22 8.81
C LEU A 94 -6.54 -4.67 8.13
N SER A 95 -7.61 -3.95 8.37
CA SER A 95 -8.96 -4.24 7.91
C SER A 95 -9.64 -3.00 7.35
N SER A 96 -10.95 -3.08 7.06
CA SER A 96 -11.70 -2.00 6.41
C SER A 96 -11.30 -1.80 4.94
N SER A 97 -11.76 -0.74 4.30
CA SER A 97 -11.47 -0.45 2.90
C SER A 97 -10.12 0.26 2.72
N LEU A 98 -9.57 0.15 1.52
CA LEU A 98 -8.48 1.02 1.08
C LEU A 98 -9.00 2.46 1.01
N PRO A 99 -8.33 3.44 1.64
CA PRO A 99 -8.76 4.84 1.56
C PRO A 99 -8.53 5.39 0.13
N SER A 100 -9.52 6.14 -0.37
CA SER A 100 -9.42 6.80 -1.69
C SER A 100 -8.28 7.81 -1.76
N GLU A 101 -7.88 8.35 -0.62
CA GLU A 101 -6.80 9.30 -0.43
C GLU A 101 -5.41 8.74 -0.81
N LEU A 102 -5.27 7.41 -0.90
CA LEU A 102 -4.06 6.80 -1.48
C LEU A 102 -3.76 7.35 -2.88
N GLY A 103 -4.80 7.69 -3.66
CA GLY A 103 -4.65 8.29 -4.98
C GLY A 103 -4.02 9.70 -5.00
N ASN A 104 -3.81 10.32 -3.85
CA ASN A 104 -3.13 11.62 -3.73
C ASN A 104 -1.60 11.49 -3.71
N LEU A 105 -1.07 10.28 -3.54
CA LEU A 105 0.36 10.00 -3.41
C LEU A 105 1.05 9.99 -4.78
N ALA A 106 1.09 11.13 -5.46
CA ALA A 106 1.50 11.23 -6.86
C ALA A 106 2.90 10.66 -7.17
N LYS A 107 3.80 10.62 -6.18
CA LYS A 107 5.17 10.08 -6.31
C LYS A 107 5.30 8.60 -5.92
N LEU A 108 4.19 7.94 -5.56
CA LEU A 108 4.24 6.57 -5.06
C LEU A 108 4.66 5.60 -6.17
N GLN A 109 5.73 4.87 -5.91
CA GLN A 109 6.29 3.84 -6.80
C GLN A 109 6.00 2.42 -6.32
N LEU A 110 5.84 2.22 -5.02
CA LEU A 110 5.51 0.92 -4.45
C LEU A 110 4.38 1.06 -3.45
N LEU A 111 3.30 0.30 -3.68
CA LEU A 111 2.22 0.06 -2.74
C LEU A 111 2.12 -1.44 -2.48
N ASP A 112 2.53 -1.87 -1.29
CA ASP A 112 2.30 -3.24 -0.82
C ASP A 112 1.43 -3.23 0.44
N ALA A 113 0.17 -3.63 0.27
CA ALA A 113 -0.78 -3.86 1.35
C ALA A 113 -1.30 -5.31 1.31
N SER A 114 -0.42 -6.25 0.93
CA SER A 114 -0.77 -7.66 0.79
C SER A 114 -0.88 -8.38 2.14
N LYS A 115 -1.65 -9.48 2.13
CA LYS A 115 -1.81 -10.38 3.29
C LYS A 115 -2.32 -9.67 4.53
N GLN A 116 -3.46 -9.03 4.35
CA GLN A 116 -4.25 -8.30 5.34
C GLN A 116 -5.67 -8.88 5.39
N SER A 117 -6.58 -8.12 5.99
CA SER A 117 -8.04 -8.34 5.94
C SER A 117 -8.77 -7.13 5.34
N LEU A 118 -8.14 -6.49 4.35
CA LEU A 118 -8.73 -5.33 3.68
C LEU A 118 -9.93 -5.79 2.83
N ALA A 119 -11.04 -5.07 2.93
CA ALA A 119 -12.31 -5.41 2.28
C ALA A 119 -12.84 -4.23 1.45
N GLY A 120 -13.99 -4.42 0.78
CA GLY A 120 -14.56 -3.40 -0.10
C GLY A 120 -13.87 -3.36 -1.45
N GLU A 121 -14.09 -2.29 -2.19
CA GLU A 121 -13.59 -2.15 -3.56
C GLU A 121 -12.19 -1.52 -3.60
N ILE A 122 -11.45 -1.76 -4.69
CA ILE A 122 -10.24 -1.00 -5.00
C ILE A 122 -10.67 0.40 -5.45
N PRO A 123 -10.27 1.48 -4.75
CA PRO A 123 -10.66 2.82 -5.16
C PRO A 123 -10.13 3.17 -6.56
N SER A 124 -10.99 3.72 -7.42
CA SER A 124 -10.59 4.17 -8.77
C SER A 124 -9.49 5.24 -8.74
N THR A 125 -9.37 5.98 -7.62
CA THR A 125 -8.32 6.97 -7.39
C THR A 125 -6.92 6.39 -7.38
N VAL A 126 -6.74 5.08 -7.14
CA VAL A 126 -5.44 4.40 -7.28
C VAL A 126 -4.88 4.56 -8.69
N GLY A 127 -5.75 4.70 -9.72
CA GLY A 127 -5.35 5.03 -11.08
C GLY A 127 -4.69 6.42 -11.28
N ASN A 128 -4.65 7.26 -10.24
CA ASN A 128 -3.92 8.54 -10.28
C ASN A 128 -2.42 8.38 -10.01
N LEU A 129 -1.98 7.22 -9.54
CA LEU A 129 -0.59 6.91 -9.17
C LEU A 129 0.25 6.62 -10.42
N ARG A 130 0.56 7.63 -11.19
CA ARG A 130 1.22 7.48 -12.50
C ARG A 130 2.68 6.99 -12.43
N GLU A 131 3.35 7.20 -11.30
CA GLU A 131 4.70 6.70 -11.04
C GLU A 131 4.72 5.31 -10.43
N LEU A 132 3.55 4.68 -10.19
CA LEU A 132 3.47 3.38 -9.53
C LEU A 132 4.10 2.29 -10.40
N LEU A 133 5.10 1.61 -9.84
CA LEU A 133 5.81 0.48 -10.45
C LEU A 133 5.26 -0.86 -9.96
N ILE A 134 4.90 -0.93 -8.68
CA ILE A 134 4.44 -2.16 -8.03
C ILE A 134 3.17 -1.87 -7.24
N LEU A 135 2.09 -2.59 -7.59
CA LEU A 135 0.84 -2.66 -6.83
C LEU A 135 0.66 -4.09 -6.33
N ASN A 136 0.77 -4.31 -5.03
CA ASN A 136 0.54 -5.61 -4.41
C ASN A 136 -0.58 -5.53 -3.37
N LEU A 137 -1.74 -6.06 -3.72
CA LEU A 137 -2.93 -6.19 -2.87
C LEU A 137 -3.32 -7.66 -2.65
N MET A 138 -2.42 -8.59 -2.97
CA MET A 138 -2.66 -10.04 -2.88
C MET A 138 -3.06 -10.46 -1.46
N GLY A 139 -4.04 -11.38 -1.38
CA GLY A 139 -4.40 -12.04 -0.12
C GLY A 139 -5.10 -11.10 0.86
N ASN A 140 -6.16 -10.49 0.40
CA ASN A 140 -7.10 -9.65 1.14
C ASN A 140 -8.54 -10.15 0.90
N ASP A 141 -9.52 -9.42 1.40
CA ASP A 141 -10.96 -9.67 1.20
C ASP A 141 -11.59 -8.62 0.23
N LEU A 142 -10.78 -8.05 -0.66
CA LEU A 142 -11.24 -7.05 -1.62
C LEU A 142 -12.27 -7.64 -2.57
N SER A 143 -13.30 -6.86 -2.90
CA SER A 143 -14.45 -7.25 -3.72
C SER A 143 -14.73 -6.23 -4.83
N GLY A 144 -15.81 -6.44 -5.59
CA GLY A 144 -16.14 -5.58 -6.73
C GLY A 144 -15.27 -5.86 -7.94
N THR A 145 -15.13 -4.89 -8.83
CA THR A 145 -14.38 -5.02 -10.08
C THR A 145 -13.00 -4.38 -10.00
N ILE A 146 -12.13 -4.76 -10.91
CA ILE A 146 -10.84 -4.07 -11.10
C ILE A 146 -11.14 -2.74 -11.81
N PRO A 147 -10.82 -1.57 -11.19
CA PRO A 147 -11.10 -0.28 -11.80
C PRO A 147 -10.34 -0.09 -13.12
N SER A 148 -11.04 0.33 -14.18
CA SER A 148 -10.42 0.65 -15.48
C SER A 148 -9.38 1.77 -15.37
N GLU A 149 -9.54 2.66 -14.37
CA GLU A 149 -8.62 3.75 -14.07
C GLU A 149 -7.21 3.27 -13.76
N LEU A 150 -7.02 2.03 -13.33
CA LEU A 150 -5.69 1.44 -13.17
C LEU A 150 -4.89 1.41 -14.48
N GLY A 151 -5.57 1.44 -15.64
CA GLY A 151 -4.95 1.61 -16.94
C GLY A 151 -4.17 2.94 -17.11
N ARG A 152 -4.36 3.90 -16.20
CA ARG A 152 -3.59 5.17 -16.19
C ARG A 152 -2.21 5.04 -15.51
N CYS A 153 -1.96 3.94 -14.80
CA CYS A 153 -0.68 3.67 -14.14
C CYS A 153 0.34 3.14 -15.16
N THR A 154 0.73 3.96 -16.13
CA THR A 154 1.54 3.54 -17.29
C THR A 154 2.97 3.13 -16.94
N SER A 155 3.44 3.41 -15.74
CA SER A 155 4.75 2.97 -15.23
C SER A 155 4.72 1.58 -14.59
N LEU A 156 3.53 0.96 -14.48
CA LEU A 156 3.34 -0.26 -13.69
C LEU A 156 4.04 -1.46 -14.32
N LEU A 157 4.91 -2.11 -13.54
CA LEU A 157 5.65 -3.31 -13.91
C LEU A 157 5.02 -4.57 -13.33
N GLU A 158 4.42 -4.44 -12.14
CA GLU A 158 3.85 -5.57 -11.41
C GLU A 158 2.53 -5.19 -10.75
N MET A 159 1.48 -5.99 -10.99
CA MET A 159 0.16 -5.88 -10.34
C MET A 159 -0.25 -7.25 -9.82
N GLN A 160 -0.33 -7.39 -8.49
CA GLN A 160 -0.75 -8.61 -7.80
C GLN A 160 -2.05 -8.39 -7.06
N LEU A 161 -3.15 -8.94 -7.58
CA LEU A 161 -4.50 -8.85 -7.03
C LEU A 161 -5.08 -10.21 -6.61
N GLN A 162 -4.37 -11.31 -6.83
CA GLN A 162 -4.84 -12.68 -6.56
C GLN A 162 -5.11 -12.92 -5.07
N ARG A 163 -5.95 -13.93 -4.80
CA ARG A 163 -6.42 -14.28 -3.44
C ARG A 163 -7.22 -13.14 -2.81
N ASN A 164 -8.18 -12.64 -3.57
CA ASN A 164 -9.19 -11.67 -3.17
C ASN A 164 -10.58 -12.20 -3.56
N ASN A 165 -11.60 -11.37 -3.39
CA ASN A 165 -12.96 -11.66 -3.81
C ASN A 165 -13.41 -10.76 -4.98
N LEU A 166 -12.46 -10.35 -5.81
CA LEU A 166 -12.72 -9.54 -7.01
C LEU A 166 -13.52 -10.32 -8.04
N SER A 167 -14.28 -9.64 -8.87
CA SER A 167 -15.18 -10.23 -9.89
C SER A 167 -15.23 -9.36 -11.14
N GLY A 168 -15.94 -9.85 -12.17
CA GLY A 168 -16.13 -9.13 -13.44
C GLY A 168 -15.00 -9.37 -14.43
N THR A 169 -14.84 -8.47 -15.38
CA THR A 169 -13.84 -8.56 -16.46
C THR A 169 -12.71 -7.54 -16.22
N ILE A 170 -11.51 -7.87 -16.68
CA ILE A 170 -10.43 -6.89 -16.76
C ILE A 170 -10.70 -6.00 -17.96
N GLY A 171 -10.82 -4.68 -17.72
CA GLY A 171 -11.03 -3.70 -18.77
C GLY A 171 -9.86 -3.60 -19.75
N GLU A 172 -10.17 -3.22 -20.99
CA GLU A 172 -9.18 -3.05 -22.06
C GLU A 172 -8.05 -2.08 -21.64
N GLU A 173 -8.37 -1.04 -20.89
CA GLU A 173 -7.42 -0.05 -20.43
C GLU A 173 -6.34 -0.66 -19.54
N VAL A 174 -6.70 -1.63 -18.70
CA VAL A 174 -5.75 -2.35 -17.84
C VAL A 174 -4.95 -3.36 -18.66
N CYS A 175 -5.59 -4.04 -19.62
CA CYS A 175 -4.91 -4.97 -20.52
C CYS A 175 -3.85 -4.27 -21.39
N ASN A 176 -4.11 -3.04 -21.84
CA ASN A 176 -3.20 -2.25 -22.66
C ASN A 176 -1.91 -1.90 -21.90
N LEU A 177 -1.90 -1.89 -20.55
CA LEU A 177 -0.66 -1.75 -19.78
C LEU A 177 0.34 -2.85 -20.09
N ARG A 178 -0.12 -4.06 -20.45
CA ARG A 178 0.73 -5.17 -20.83
C ARG A 178 1.13 -5.13 -22.30
N LEU A 179 0.21 -4.72 -23.17
CA LEU A 179 0.42 -4.72 -24.61
C LEU A 179 1.29 -3.54 -25.07
N ASP A 180 1.04 -2.37 -24.52
CA ASP A 180 1.61 -1.09 -24.96
C ASP A 180 2.68 -0.54 -24.01
N TYR A 181 2.77 -1.11 -22.79
CA TYR A 181 3.67 -0.67 -21.73
C TYR A 181 4.46 -1.83 -21.13
N PHE A 182 5.00 -1.69 -19.95
CA PHE A 182 5.94 -2.64 -19.35
C PHE A 182 5.35 -3.51 -18.25
N LEU A 183 4.02 -3.71 -18.21
CA LEU A 183 3.40 -4.58 -17.19
C LEU A 183 3.76 -6.05 -17.47
N ASP A 184 4.85 -6.52 -16.88
CA ASP A 184 5.33 -7.88 -17.08
C ASP A 184 4.57 -8.93 -16.27
N ASN A 185 3.99 -8.52 -15.13
CA ASN A 185 3.41 -9.44 -14.15
C ASN A 185 2.03 -8.97 -13.66
N LEU A 186 0.98 -9.40 -14.34
CA LEU A 186 -0.41 -9.24 -13.92
C LEU A 186 -0.92 -10.55 -13.35
N ARG A 187 -1.31 -10.59 -12.06
CA ARG A 187 -1.89 -11.75 -11.38
C ARG A 187 -3.23 -11.40 -10.76
N VAL A 188 -4.24 -12.15 -11.13
CA VAL A 188 -5.62 -12.09 -10.61
C VAL A 188 -6.16 -13.50 -10.40
N ASP A 189 -7.30 -13.64 -9.72
CA ASP A 189 -8.00 -14.93 -9.57
C ASP A 189 -8.90 -15.20 -10.78
N CYS A 190 -8.39 -15.89 -11.80
CA CYS A 190 -9.07 -16.02 -13.10
C CYS A 190 -10.19 -17.07 -13.18
N VAL A 191 -10.15 -18.15 -12.43
CA VAL A 191 -10.93 -19.36 -12.82
C VAL A 191 -12.41 -19.33 -12.41
N SER A 192 -12.82 -18.43 -11.55
CA SER A 192 -14.23 -18.39 -11.10
C SER A 192 -14.78 -17.00 -10.81
N LYS A 193 -13.97 -15.99 -10.83
CA LYS A 193 -14.37 -14.66 -10.34
C LYS A 193 -14.02 -13.50 -11.27
N VAL A 194 -12.90 -13.58 -11.99
CA VAL A 194 -12.48 -12.54 -12.94
C VAL A 194 -12.32 -13.17 -14.32
N ASP A 195 -13.06 -12.67 -15.27
CA ASP A 195 -12.91 -13.07 -16.67
C ASP A 195 -11.75 -12.30 -17.29
N CYS A 196 -10.76 -13.03 -17.80
CA CYS A 196 -9.60 -12.43 -18.40
C CYS A 196 -9.20 -13.14 -19.69
N ASP A 197 -9.00 -12.37 -20.73
CA ASP A 197 -8.41 -12.86 -21.97
C ASP A 197 -6.98 -13.35 -21.67
N LEU A 198 -6.61 -14.51 -22.21
CA LEU A 198 -5.29 -15.12 -22.07
C LEU A 198 -4.15 -14.21 -22.57
N SER A 199 -4.45 -13.24 -23.44
CA SER A 199 -3.52 -12.21 -23.89
C SER A 199 -3.22 -11.16 -22.80
N CYS A 200 -4.14 -10.97 -21.87
CA CYS A 200 -4.08 -9.95 -20.84
C CYS A 200 -3.42 -10.45 -19.53
N CYS A 201 -3.74 -11.66 -19.09
CA CYS A 201 -3.22 -12.20 -17.82
C CYS A 201 -1.94 -13.01 -17.99
N THR A 202 -0.94 -12.78 -17.12
CA THR A 202 0.31 -13.55 -17.13
C THR A 202 0.19 -14.89 -16.42
N ARG A 203 -0.64 -14.97 -15.40
CA ARG A 203 -0.97 -16.19 -14.65
C ARG A 203 -2.32 -16.02 -13.92
N CYS A 204 -3.09 -17.05 -13.97
CA CYS A 204 -4.23 -17.28 -13.09
C CYS A 204 -3.83 -18.07 -11.86
#